data_e10753f4333c5e17e14a7983f127a540
#
_entry.id   e10753f4333c5e17e14a7983f127a540
#
_cell.length_a   1.000
_cell.length_b   1.000
_cell.length_c   1.000
_cell.angle_alpha   90.00
_cell.angle_beta   90.00
_cell.angle_gamma   90.00
#
_symmetry.space_group_name_H-M   'P 1'
#
loop_
_entity.id
_entity.type
_entity.pdbx_description
1 polymer ?
#
loop_
_entity_poly.entity_id
_entity_poly.type
_entity_poly.pdbx_seq_one_letter_code
_entity_poly.pdbx_strand_id
1 'polypeptide(L)'
;MPQSSQTKSELIDLEAYPRPKSTHHAFSFKSTISSEDIYALHPHIKIEIPYPLETVAAGFPSPAQDYTEKKIDLNEHLIHNPIATFILKVNSLSMKNAGIEIGDEILIDRSLDAEHGDVVLALINNEFTVKRFMHKKLSTGAYDIWLKAENPDFPDIHPHSEEQIMIWGVVTCILKKLK
;
A
#
# COMPACT_ATOMS: atom_id res chain seq x y z
N MET A 1 -27.30 -33.92 0.04
CA MET A 1 -27.16 -32.47 0.32
C MET A 1 -25.77 -32.24 0.90
N PRO A 2 -24.84 -31.58 0.23
CA PRO A 2 -23.54 -31.28 0.80
C PRO A 2 -23.65 -30.00 1.64
N GLN A 3 -23.14 -30.07 2.87
CA GLN A 3 -23.05 -28.97 3.79
C GLN A 3 -22.01 -27.95 3.27
N SER A 4 -22.42 -26.70 3.15
CA SER A 4 -21.54 -25.57 2.85
C SER A 4 -20.64 -25.31 4.08
N SER A 5 -19.34 -25.61 3.94
CA SER A 5 -18.32 -25.14 4.88
C SER A 5 -18.15 -23.63 4.73
N GLN A 6 -18.76 -22.85 5.62
CA GLN A 6 -18.40 -21.46 5.81
C GLN A 6 -16.98 -21.41 6.36
N THR A 7 -16.03 -21.00 5.54
CA THR A 7 -14.69 -20.60 5.98
C THR A 7 -14.86 -19.35 6.84
N LYS A 8 -14.73 -19.50 8.16
CA LYS A 8 -14.55 -18.36 9.09
C LYS A 8 -13.30 -17.60 8.63
N SER A 9 -13.48 -16.36 8.21
CA SER A 9 -12.37 -15.42 8.09
C SER A 9 -11.78 -15.24 9.50
N GLU A 10 -10.57 -15.76 9.72
CA GLU A 10 -9.82 -15.47 10.94
C GLU A 10 -9.56 -13.96 10.98
N LEU A 11 -10.12 -13.30 11.98
CA LEU A 11 -9.79 -11.91 12.30
C LEU A 11 -8.30 -11.84 12.59
N ILE A 12 -7.57 -11.08 11.78
CA ILE A 12 -6.14 -10.85 11.99
C ILE A 12 -6.01 -10.04 13.28
N ASP A 13 -5.40 -10.66 14.29
CA ASP A 13 -5.01 -9.96 15.51
C ASP A 13 -3.85 -9.01 15.19
N LEU A 14 -4.18 -7.74 15.00
CA LEU A 14 -3.22 -6.69 14.67
C LEU A 14 -2.21 -6.43 15.79
N GLU A 15 -2.48 -6.89 17.03
CA GLU A 15 -1.56 -6.80 18.16
C GLU A 15 -0.45 -7.87 18.11
N ALA A 16 -0.67 -8.97 17.39
CA ALA A 16 0.29 -10.07 17.25
C ALA A 16 1.46 -9.75 16.31
N TYR A 17 1.40 -8.65 15.54
CA TYR A 17 2.45 -8.26 14.61
C TYR A 17 3.39 -7.21 15.21
N PRO A 18 4.73 -7.33 15.03
CA PRO A 18 5.67 -6.36 15.57
C PRO A 18 5.41 -4.97 15.02
N ARG A 19 5.19 -4.02 15.92
CA ARG A 19 4.94 -2.61 15.58
C ARG A 19 6.25 -1.94 15.20
N PRO A 20 6.32 -1.18 14.09
CA PRO A 20 7.49 -0.36 13.80
C PRO A 20 7.71 0.69 14.91
N LYS A 21 8.96 0.98 15.22
CA LYS A 21 9.33 2.02 16.19
C LYS A 21 8.96 3.38 15.61
N SER A 22 7.85 3.99 16.08
CA SER A 22 7.37 5.28 15.58
C SER A 22 7.65 6.42 16.53
N THR A 23 7.95 7.58 15.98
CA THR A 23 7.91 8.90 16.63
C THR A 23 6.52 9.51 16.45
N HIS A 24 5.89 9.89 17.56
CA HIS A 24 4.46 10.22 17.66
C HIS A 24 4.11 11.64 17.25
N HIS A 25 2.97 11.81 16.58
CA HIS A 25 2.06 12.98 16.64
C HIS A 25 0.72 12.65 15.92
N ALA A 26 -0.40 13.20 16.35
CA ALA A 26 -1.79 12.72 16.16
C ALA A 26 -2.83 13.58 15.36
N PHE A 27 -3.83 13.06 14.59
CA PHE A 27 -4.89 13.74 13.78
C PHE A 27 -6.31 13.14 13.82
N SER A 28 -7.35 13.94 13.56
CA SER A 28 -8.75 13.50 13.39
C SER A 28 -9.29 13.74 11.97
N PHE A 29 -9.56 12.65 11.23
CA PHE A 29 -10.38 12.63 10.02
C PHE A 29 -11.12 11.29 9.90
N LYS A 30 -12.37 11.31 9.39
CA LYS A 30 -13.12 10.07 9.13
C LYS A 30 -12.53 9.34 7.93
N SER A 31 -11.92 8.17 8.13
CA SER A 31 -11.45 7.30 7.06
C SER A 31 -12.56 6.33 6.63
N THR A 32 -12.52 5.96 5.36
CA THR A 32 -13.47 5.01 4.76
C THR A 32 -12.89 3.59 4.63
N ILE A 33 -11.69 3.33 5.19
CA ILE A 33 -11.04 2.02 5.18
C ILE A 33 -11.26 1.37 6.54
N SER A 34 -11.88 0.18 6.56
CA SER A 34 -12.01 -0.64 7.77
C SER A 34 -10.89 -1.67 7.86
N SER A 35 -10.67 -2.25 9.05
CA SER A 35 -9.73 -3.36 9.22
C SER A 35 -10.13 -4.61 8.40
N GLU A 36 -11.40 -4.72 8.02
CA GLU A 36 -11.92 -5.81 7.19
C GLU A 36 -11.45 -5.75 5.72
N ASP A 37 -10.95 -4.58 5.29
CA ASP A 37 -10.40 -4.38 3.95
C ASP A 37 -8.93 -4.80 3.81
N ILE A 38 -8.28 -5.27 4.90
CA ILE A 38 -6.87 -5.65 4.95
C ILE A 38 -6.73 -7.16 5.05
N TYR A 39 -6.02 -7.78 4.10
CA TYR A 39 -5.81 -9.22 4.03
C TYR A 39 -4.32 -9.57 4.05
N ALA A 40 -3.95 -10.58 4.88
CA ALA A 40 -2.62 -11.16 4.86
C ALA A 40 -2.45 -12.08 3.64
N LEU A 41 -1.27 -12.03 3.00
CA LEU A 41 -0.94 -12.87 1.86
C LEU A 41 -0.28 -14.18 2.29
N HIS A 42 -0.82 -15.31 1.83
CA HIS A 42 -0.25 -16.65 2.04
C HIS A 42 0.02 -17.33 0.69
N PRO A 43 1.18 -17.10 0.07
CA PRO A 43 1.51 -17.72 -1.21
C PRO A 43 1.75 -19.23 -1.03
N HIS A 44 0.89 -20.08 -1.63
CA HIS A 44 0.95 -21.53 -1.50
C HIS A 44 1.49 -22.25 -2.73
N ILE A 45 1.51 -21.62 -3.90
CA ILE A 45 1.89 -22.24 -5.17
C ILE A 45 2.83 -21.32 -5.93
N LYS A 46 4.00 -21.86 -6.32
CA LYS A 46 4.91 -21.19 -7.24
C LYS A 46 4.40 -21.33 -8.68
N ILE A 47 4.11 -20.20 -9.33
CA ILE A 47 3.68 -20.13 -10.72
C ILE A 47 4.69 -19.31 -11.50
N GLU A 48 5.47 -19.96 -12.34
CA GLU A 48 6.45 -19.30 -13.21
C GLU A 48 5.78 -18.81 -14.49
N ILE A 49 5.89 -17.50 -14.74
CA ILE A 49 5.41 -16.86 -15.98
C ILE A 49 6.59 -16.29 -16.77
N PRO A 50 6.53 -16.31 -18.12
CA PRO A 50 7.53 -15.67 -18.97
C PRO A 50 7.60 -14.18 -18.68
N TYR A 51 8.81 -13.67 -18.52
CA TYR A 51 9.10 -12.25 -18.31
C TYR A 51 10.12 -11.80 -19.36
N PRO A 52 9.74 -10.99 -20.36
CA PRO A 52 10.66 -10.48 -21.36
C PRO A 52 11.73 -9.60 -20.72
N LEU A 53 12.98 -9.73 -21.16
CA LEU A 53 14.07 -8.88 -20.69
C LEU A 53 14.07 -7.50 -21.38
N GLU A 54 13.41 -7.39 -22.53
CA GLU A 54 13.28 -6.16 -23.28
C GLU A 54 11.97 -5.43 -22.99
N THR A 55 12.01 -4.11 -22.99
CA THR A 55 10.83 -3.27 -22.76
C THR A 55 10.07 -3.04 -24.07
N VAL A 56 8.75 -3.05 -24.02
CA VAL A 56 7.87 -2.73 -25.14
C VAL A 56 7.36 -1.30 -25.01
N ALA A 57 7.53 -0.50 -26.08
CA ALA A 57 7.00 0.86 -26.13
C ALA A 57 5.47 0.84 -26.25
N ALA A 58 4.77 1.53 -25.37
CA ALA A 58 3.31 1.60 -25.38
C ALA A 58 2.75 2.55 -26.47
N GLY A 59 3.59 3.33 -27.17
CA GLY A 59 3.16 4.34 -28.14
C GLY A 59 3.32 3.94 -29.61
N PHE A 60 4.39 3.26 -29.96
CA PHE A 60 4.67 2.84 -31.35
C PHE A 60 4.93 1.33 -31.40
N PRO A 61 4.56 0.67 -32.53
CA PRO A 61 4.92 -0.73 -32.75
C PRO A 61 6.44 -0.90 -32.69
N SER A 62 6.91 -1.86 -31.89
CA SER A 62 8.30 -2.30 -31.88
C SER A 62 8.42 -3.56 -32.74
N PRO A 63 9.50 -3.76 -33.53
CA PRO A 63 9.70 -5.02 -34.25
C PRO A 63 9.69 -6.19 -33.27
N ALA A 64 8.99 -7.25 -33.63
CA ALA A 64 9.05 -8.51 -32.90
C ALA A 64 10.43 -9.13 -33.14
N GLN A 65 11.33 -9.01 -32.18
CA GLN A 65 12.63 -9.68 -32.17
C GLN A 65 12.55 -10.92 -31.26
N ASP A 66 13.54 -11.81 -31.36
CA ASP A 66 13.65 -12.98 -30.47
C ASP A 66 13.88 -12.52 -29.02
N TYR A 67 12.77 -12.47 -28.25
CA TYR A 67 12.83 -12.06 -26.85
C TYR A 67 13.50 -13.16 -26.02
N THR A 68 14.59 -12.80 -25.36
CA THR A 68 15.13 -13.60 -24.26
C THR A 68 14.15 -13.54 -23.09
N GLU A 69 13.66 -14.67 -22.64
CA GLU A 69 12.69 -14.75 -21.54
C GLU A 69 13.40 -15.15 -20.23
N LYS A 70 13.09 -14.44 -19.16
CA LYS A 70 13.30 -14.91 -17.79
C LYS A 70 11.97 -15.44 -17.28
N LYS A 71 11.99 -16.49 -16.48
CA LYS A 71 10.79 -16.93 -15.75
C LYS A 71 10.77 -16.27 -14.38
N ILE A 72 9.63 -15.71 -14.01
CA ILE A 72 9.41 -15.12 -12.67
C ILE A 72 8.18 -15.74 -12.03
N ASP A 73 8.21 -15.85 -10.71
CA ASP A 73 7.01 -16.02 -9.88
C ASP A 73 6.53 -14.67 -9.42
N LEU A 74 5.24 -14.34 -9.63
CA LEU A 74 4.70 -13.03 -9.25
C LEU A 74 4.76 -12.79 -7.74
N ASN A 75 4.64 -13.85 -6.93
CA ASN A 75 4.75 -13.69 -5.49
C ASN A 75 6.18 -13.25 -5.11
N GLU A 76 7.20 -13.93 -5.65
CA GLU A 76 8.61 -13.57 -5.42
C GLU A 76 8.96 -12.18 -6.00
N HIS A 77 8.29 -11.79 -7.09
CA HIS A 77 8.54 -10.51 -7.76
C HIS A 77 7.93 -9.31 -7.03
N LEU A 78 6.74 -9.47 -6.46
CA LEU A 78 5.97 -8.39 -5.85
C LEU A 78 6.08 -8.36 -4.32
N ILE A 79 6.39 -9.50 -3.67
CA ILE A 79 6.36 -9.67 -2.23
C ILE A 79 7.78 -9.91 -1.72
N HIS A 80 8.42 -8.88 -1.17
CA HIS A 80 9.77 -9.01 -0.62
C HIS A 80 9.78 -9.62 0.78
N ASN A 81 8.76 -9.32 1.59
CA ASN A 81 8.60 -9.86 2.92
C ASN A 81 7.17 -10.43 3.11
N PRO A 82 6.96 -11.75 2.88
CA PRO A 82 5.62 -12.34 2.95
C PRO A 82 4.92 -12.20 4.31
N ILE A 83 5.69 -12.13 5.41
CA ILE A 83 5.15 -12.02 6.77
C ILE A 83 4.65 -10.58 7.05
N ALA A 84 5.23 -9.60 6.38
CA ALA A 84 4.92 -8.17 6.57
C ALA A 84 4.11 -7.58 5.43
N THR A 85 3.79 -8.35 4.37
CA THR A 85 3.06 -7.85 3.20
C THR A 85 1.57 -8.14 3.33
N PHE A 86 0.76 -7.13 3.07
CA PHE A 86 -0.70 -7.17 3.12
C PHE A 86 -1.28 -6.60 1.83
N ILE A 87 -2.51 -7.00 1.52
CA ILE A 87 -3.29 -6.43 0.44
C ILE A 87 -4.47 -5.64 1.01
N LEU A 88 -4.75 -4.48 0.40
CA LEU A 88 -5.87 -3.62 0.76
C LEU A 88 -6.63 -3.25 -0.52
N LYS A 89 -7.97 -3.25 -0.45
CA LYS A 89 -8.83 -2.72 -1.50
C LYS A 89 -9.12 -1.24 -1.26
N VAL A 90 -8.92 -0.43 -2.29
CA VAL A 90 -9.10 1.03 -2.23
C VAL A 90 -10.57 1.42 -2.44
N ASN A 91 -11.08 2.31 -1.61
CA ASN A 91 -12.46 2.83 -1.70
C ASN A 91 -12.53 4.36 -1.76
N SER A 92 -11.42 5.06 -2.01
CA SER A 92 -11.33 6.53 -2.03
C SER A 92 -10.58 7.02 -3.26
N LEU A 93 -10.93 8.24 -3.72
CA LEU A 93 -10.24 8.93 -4.82
C LEU A 93 -9.12 9.87 -4.34
N SER A 94 -8.79 9.88 -3.07
CA SER A 94 -7.80 10.81 -2.50
C SER A 94 -6.38 10.67 -3.09
N MET A 95 -6.10 9.56 -3.76
CA MET A 95 -4.80 9.25 -4.39
C MET A 95 -4.89 9.08 -5.92
N LYS A 96 -5.95 9.61 -6.54
CA LYS A 96 -6.22 9.47 -7.99
C LYS A 96 -5.04 9.92 -8.86
N ASN A 97 -4.41 11.04 -8.55
CA ASN A 97 -3.28 11.57 -9.32
C ASN A 97 -1.97 10.78 -9.11
N ALA A 98 -1.93 9.89 -8.11
CA ALA A 98 -0.90 8.88 -7.96
C ALA A 98 -1.24 7.56 -8.69
N GLY A 99 -2.33 7.52 -9.45
CA GLY A 99 -2.78 6.35 -10.20
C GLY A 99 -3.59 5.34 -9.37
N ILE A 100 -3.96 5.67 -8.13
CA ILE A 100 -4.74 4.80 -7.24
C ILE A 100 -6.20 5.25 -7.26
N GLU A 101 -7.11 4.35 -7.66
CA GLU A 101 -8.53 4.62 -7.83
C GLU A 101 -9.40 3.64 -7.04
N ILE A 102 -10.69 3.96 -6.93
CA ILE A 102 -11.66 3.08 -6.26
C ILE A 102 -11.72 1.73 -6.97
N GLY A 103 -11.61 0.66 -6.19
CA GLY A 103 -11.62 -0.72 -6.66
C GLY A 103 -10.25 -1.32 -6.96
N ASP A 104 -9.19 -0.50 -7.01
CA ASP A 104 -7.82 -1.00 -7.08
C ASP A 104 -7.46 -1.76 -5.80
N GLU A 105 -6.51 -2.68 -5.92
CA GLU A 105 -5.89 -3.37 -4.80
C GLU A 105 -4.44 -2.89 -4.68
N ILE A 106 -3.98 -2.62 -3.46
CA ILE A 106 -2.60 -2.18 -3.20
C ILE A 106 -1.89 -3.16 -2.28
N LEU A 107 -0.61 -3.42 -2.56
CA LEU A 107 0.27 -4.17 -1.67
C LEU A 107 0.96 -3.21 -0.72
N ILE A 108 1.03 -3.58 0.56
CA ILE A 108 1.59 -2.79 1.64
C ILE A 108 2.60 -3.64 2.38
N ASP A 109 3.83 -3.16 2.50
CA ASP A 109 4.87 -3.79 3.30
C ASP A 109 5.07 -3.02 4.61
N ARG A 110 4.91 -3.71 5.73
CA ARG A 110 5.06 -3.17 7.08
C ARG A 110 6.50 -3.19 7.59
N SER A 111 7.38 -3.89 6.90
CA SER A 111 8.80 -3.96 7.29
C SER A 111 9.62 -2.79 6.77
N LEU A 112 9.07 -2.00 5.87
CA LEU A 112 9.74 -0.84 5.29
C LEU A 112 9.54 0.41 6.17
N ASP A 113 10.61 1.15 6.38
CA ASP A 113 10.54 2.50 6.94
C ASP A 113 10.11 3.49 5.83
N ALA A 114 9.12 4.33 6.14
CA ALA A 114 8.61 5.28 5.16
C ALA A 114 9.57 6.45 4.95
N GLU A 115 9.88 6.74 3.70
CA GLU A 115 10.69 7.87 3.28
C GLU A 115 9.83 9.00 2.70
N HIS A 116 10.43 10.20 2.57
CA HIS A 116 9.76 11.35 1.96
C HIS A 116 9.32 11.04 0.53
N GLY A 117 8.03 11.15 0.28
CA GLY A 117 7.43 10.89 -1.03
C GLY A 117 6.81 9.50 -1.19
N ASP A 118 6.99 8.59 -0.24
CA ASP A 118 6.34 7.29 -0.27
C ASP A 118 4.82 7.40 -0.13
N VAL A 119 4.10 6.52 -0.82
CA VAL A 119 2.69 6.30 -0.54
C VAL A 119 2.59 5.32 0.63
N VAL A 120 1.85 5.70 1.65
CA VAL A 120 1.76 4.94 2.90
C VAL A 120 0.31 4.64 3.28
N LEU A 121 0.10 3.53 3.97
CA LEU A 121 -1.08 3.33 4.79
C LEU A 121 -0.76 3.88 6.18
N ALA A 122 -1.49 4.90 6.58
CA ALA A 122 -1.34 5.54 7.88
C ALA A 122 -2.58 5.29 8.74
N LEU A 123 -2.36 5.15 10.04
CA LEU A 123 -3.41 5.11 11.05
C LEU A 123 -3.44 6.46 11.77
N ILE A 124 -4.62 7.07 11.82
CA ILE A 124 -4.88 8.38 12.42
C ILE A 124 -6.12 8.25 13.29
N ASN A 125 -6.01 8.47 14.60
CA ASN A 125 -7.13 8.32 15.54
C ASN A 125 -7.91 7.01 15.37
N ASN A 126 -7.19 5.89 15.16
CA ASN A 126 -7.74 4.55 14.87
C ASN A 126 -8.45 4.42 13.51
N GLU A 127 -8.23 5.34 12.57
CA GLU A 127 -8.76 5.23 11.22
C GLU A 127 -7.65 5.12 10.17
N PHE A 128 -7.78 4.18 9.23
CA PHE A 128 -6.82 4.01 8.15
C PHE A 128 -7.03 5.01 7.01
N THR A 129 -5.93 5.51 6.47
CA THR A 129 -5.92 6.33 5.24
C THR A 129 -4.70 6.05 4.39
N VAL A 130 -4.86 6.11 3.06
CA VAL A 130 -3.74 6.05 2.11
C VAL A 130 -3.41 7.46 1.66
N LYS A 131 -2.16 7.87 1.85
CA LYS A 131 -1.66 9.21 1.52
C LYS A 131 -0.17 9.15 1.14
N ARG A 132 0.35 10.24 0.57
CA ARG A 132 1.79 10.41 0.39
C ARG A 132 2.41 10.97 1.66
N PHE A 133 3.40 10.28 2.18
CA PHE A 133 4.16 10.70 3.36
C PHE A 133 5.14 11.81 2.98
N MET A 134 5.01 12.94 3.62
CA MET A 134 5.82 14.11 3.37
C MET A 134 6.49 14.57 4.65
N HIS A 135 7.76 14.96 4.55
CA HIS A 135 8.43 15.64 5.65
C HIS A 135 9.39 16.70 5.12
N LYS A 136 9.61 17.74 5.92
CA LYS A 136 10.54 18.83 5.65
C LYS A 136 11.32 19.18 6.91
N LYS A 137 12.64 19.23 6.80
CA LYS A 137 13.48 19.68 7.91
C LYS A 137 13.34 21.19 8.12
N LEU A 138 13.01 21.62 9.33
CA LEU A 138 12.90 23.00 9.74
C LEU A 138 14.27 23.57 10.14
N SER A 139 14.39 24.91 10.20
CA SER A 139 15.59 25.60 10.68
C SER A 139 15.93 25.30 12.15
N THR A 140 14.94 24.86 12.93
CA THR A 140 15.09 24.41 14.32
C THR A 140 15.72 23.03 14.45
N GLY A 141 15.90 22.28 13.33
CA GLY A 141 16.35 20.90 13.32
C GLY A 141 15.21 19.85 13.45
N ALA A 142 14.00 20.27 13.81
CA ALA A 142 12.80 19.41 13.82
C ALA A 142 12.31 19.12 12.41
N TYR A 143 11.45 18.11 12.27
CA TYR A 143 10.77 17.82 11.02
C TYR A 143 9.30 18.26 11.10
N ASP A 144 8.87 18.99 10.07
CA ASP A 144 7.46 19.17 9.74
C ASP A 144 7.02 17.95 8.93
N ILE A 145 5.98 17.24 9.39
CA ILE A 145 5.51 15.99 8.79
C ILE A 145 4.03 16.16 8.44
N TRP A 146 3.64 15.76 7.22
CA TRP A 146 2.22 15.73 6.83
C TRP A 146 1.92 14.58 5.86
N LEU A 147 0.65 14.28 5.70
CA LEU A 147 0.15 13.30 4.75
C LEU A 147 -0.56 14.02 3.60
N LYS A 148 0.04 13.99 2.42
CA LYS A 148 -0.45 14.68 1.24
C LYS A 148 -1.45 13.83 0.47
N ALA A 149 -2.59 14.42 0.10
CA ALA A 149 -3.50 13.84 -0.88
C ALA A 149 -2.96 14.06 -2.31
N GLU A 150 -3.10 13.07 -3.15
CA GLU A 150 -2.83 13.17 -4.60
C GLU A 150 -4.14 13.33 -5.38
N ASN A 151 -5.00 14.22 -4.87
CA ASN A 151 -6.22 14.71 -5.51
C ASN A 151 -6.60 16.05 -4.87
N PRO A 152 -6.69 17.15 -5.64
CA PRO A 152 -7.02 18.49 -5.11
C PRO A 152 -8.37 18.58 -4.39
N ASP A 153 -9.30 17.67 -4.67
CA ASP A 153 -10.62 17.62 -4.02
C ASP A 153 -10.55 17.11 -2.57
N PHE A 154 -9.37 16.65 -2.13
CA PHE A 154 -9.13 16.11 -0.79
C PHE A 154 -8.05 16.93 -0.08
N PRO A 155 -8.25 17.27 1.19
CA PRO A 155 -7.26 18.03 1.95
C PRO A 155 -6.03 17.17 2.29
N ASP A 156 -4.89 17.83 2.37
CA ASP A 156 -3.71 17.31 3.05
C ASP A 156 -3.99 17.23 4.55
N ILE A 157 -3.32 16.30 5.23
CA ILE A 157 -3.49 16.08 6.65
C ILE A 157 -2.21 16.54 7.36
N HIS A 158 -2.31 17.64 8.11
CA HIS A 158 -1.20 18.19 8.90
C HIS A 158 -1.40 17.87 10.38
N PRO A 159 -0.37 17.32 11.08
CA PRO A 159 -0.42 17.00 12.50
C PRO A 159 -0.66 18.21 13.41
N HIS A 160 -1.67 18.15 14.29
CA HIS A 160 -1.78 19.07 15.44
C HIS A 160 -1.12 18.39 16.66
N SER A 161 -0.73 19.12 17.67
CA SER A 161 0.17 18.69 18.76
C SER A 161 -0.34 17.51 19.64
N GLU A 162 -1.59 17.09 19.52
CA GLU A 162 -2.20 16.05 20.35
C GLU A 162 -2.60 14.79 19.58
N GLU A 163 -2.45 14.78 18.28
CA GLU A 163 -2.91 13.71 17.40
C GLU A 163 -1.74 12.79 16.99
N GLN A 164 -1.94 11.44 16.83
CA GLN A 164 -0.88 10.47 16.50
C GLN A 164 -1.03 9.94 15.08
N ILE A 165 -0.11 10.28 14.18
CA ILE A 165 0.07 9.56 12.92
C ILE A 165 0.95 8.33 13.21
N MET A 166 0.43 7.16 12.91
CA MET A 166 1.23 5.95 12.84
C MET A 166 1.31 5.52 11.39
N ILE A 167 2.51 5.42 10.84
CA ILE A 167 2.68 4.77 9.55
C ILE A 167 2.54 3.26 9.78
N TRP A 168 1.53 2.67 9.17
CA TRP A 168 1.24 1.24 9.32
C TRP A 168 2.04 0.41 8.32
N GLY A 169 2.35 0.95 7.15
CA GLY A 169 3.21 0.34 6.15
C GLY A 169 3.34 1.19 4.89
N VAL A 170 4.27 0.82 4.02
CA VAL A 170 4.57 1.48 2.74
C VAL A 170 3.86 0.74 1.61
N VAL A 171 3.21 1.47 0.72
CA VAL A 171 2.58 0.89 -0.48
C VAL A 171 3.66 0.59 -1.51
N THR A 172 3.79 -0.67 -1.89
CA THR A 172 4.84 -1.14 -2.81
C THR A 172 4.33 -1.39 -4.22
N CYS A 173 3.04 -1.68 -4.40
CA CYS A 173 2.46 -1.98 -5.71
C CYS A 173 0.99 -1.62 -5.77
N ILE A 174 0.52 -1.30 -6.99
CA ILE A 174 -0.90 -1.12 -7.31
C ILE A 174 -1.30 -2.25 -8.26
N LEU A 175 -2.32 -3.00 -7.90
CA LEU A 175 -2.91 -4.05 -8.73
C LEU A 175 -4.22 -3.53 -9.33
N LYS A 176 -4.16 -3.12 -10.60
CA LYS A 176 -5.30 -2.56 -11.33
C LYS A 176 -5.82 -3.58 -12.34
N LYS A 177 -7.10 -3.98 -12.20
CA LYS A 177 -7.77 -4.84 -13.17
C LYS A 177 -8.36 -3.97 -14.29
N LEU A 178 -8.06 -4.28 -15.55
CA LEU A 178 -8.56 -3.56 -16.72
C LEU A 178 -9.83 -4.19 -17.31
N LYS A 179 -10.20 -5.39 -16.86
CA LYS A 179 -11.43 -6.13 -17.26
C LYS A 179 -12.04 -6.85 -16.07
#